data_b4eb658aed4e4da98cd8a16311ee75b9
#
_entry.id   b4eb658aed4e4da98cd8a16311ee75b9
#
_cell.length_a   1.000
_cell.length_b   1.000
_cell.length_c   1.000
_cell.angle_alpha   90.00
_cell.angle_beta   90.00
_cell.angle_gamma   90.00
#
_symmetry.space_group_name_H-M   'P 1'
#
loop_
_entity.id
_entity.type
_entity.pdbx_description
1 polymer ?
#
loop_
_entity_poly.entity_id
_entity_poly.type
_entity_poly.pdbx_seq_one_letter_code
_entity_poly.pdbx_strand_id
1 'polypeptide(L)'
;MFAALLALAVIGANHRVIFFGETFGLRDFSVFGYPLALQLQESLKAGELPLWNLLSECGHPFLAQWNTMTLYPPMLLTVLFPLGPALAIFCLGHQYLGGLGMYFLARRWTRNGPGAALAGVLFTFDGIMQTSLMWPNNIAALGLLPWVILAVQTGWRTGGQVLLGAVLLSGLQLLTGAPEMIVFTWMFVLLALGHECKRAGAERKQMLLRCGVVIGMAALLAAVQLLPFFDLLANSERLASGGRVTSYVKWYGWANFFLPFFECLGWERYGGIIHASQIWTHSYYLGYAPWLLLGLALFRNRNDFPRNLAACVIFALIFAMGPTGRLYSWVDAIMPLEWMRYPVKFLTFAKIAMPLLAAWGVRRLSMPGNRKVLWISIAMVGVLMGLAVWMQYNVRLPREGAELAHWNMPIRLQWFGATAIAVVLARHVRGKGRRLVLFGIVGISAADLLVHQPKLSPTVAAGSYQTELKHAQELATARHPDGRAMPSMQAVESQVYGPLHELPRIIPDMRTWLAHNANLIDRVPLVGGFYSLHLPQFRRL
;
A
#
# COMPACT_ATOMS: atom_id res chain seq x y z
N MET A 1 -1.75 -0.05 25.90
CA MET A 1 -3.12 -0.47 25.58
C MET A 1 -3.39 -0.42 24.06
N PHE A 2 -3.34 0.75 23.36
CA PHE A 2 -3.63 0.79 21.91
C PHE A 2 -2.72 -0.13 21.10
N ALA A 3 -1.40 -0.11 21.33
CA ALA A 3 -0.44 -0.97 20.64
C ALA A 3 -0.80 -2.47 20.77
N ALA A 4 -1.14 -2.93 21.97
CA ALA A 4 -1.54 -4.32 22.18
C ALA A 4 -2.86 -4.68 21.47
N LEU A 5 -3.86 -3.79 21.52
CA LEU A 5 -5.13 -4.00 20.83
C LEU A 5 -4.96 -4.01 19.31
N LEU A 6 -4.11 -3.14 18.77
CA LEU A 6 -3.78 -3.12 17.35
C LEU A 6 -3.05 -4.40 16.93
N ALA A 7 -2.09 -4.87 17.74
CA ALA A 7 -1.40 -6.13 17.50
C ALA A 7 -2.39 -7.31 17.46
N LEU A 8 -3.28 -7.40 18.47
CA LEU A 8 -4.33 -8.43 18.52
C LEU A 8 -5.27 -8.35 17.30
N ALA A 9 -5.62 -7.14 16.84
CA ALA A 9 -6.45 -6.97 15.65
C ALA A 9 -5.73 -7.43 14.38
N VAL A 10 -4.43 -7.11 14.22
CA VAL A 10 -3.63 -7.59 13.07
C VAL A 10 -3.47 -9.11 13.11
N ILE A 11 -3.18 -9.69 14.27
CA ILE A 11 -3.08 -11.14 14.48
C ILE A 11 -4.42 -11.83 14.17
N GLY A 12 -5.51 -11.33 14.75
CA GLY A 12 -6.84 -11.89 14.53
C GLY A 12 -7.29 -11.82 13.08
N ALA A 13 -7.01 -10.70 12.40
CA ALA A 13 -7.34 -10.52 10.98
C ALA A 13 -6.56 -11.47 10.06
N ASN A 14 -5.35 -11.86 10.45
CA ASN A 14 -4.44 -12.70 9.66
C ASN A 14 -4.15 -14.04 10.35
N HIS A 15 -5.09 -14.53 11.19
CA HIS A 15 -4.93 -15.74 11.98
C HIS A 15 -4.59 -16.97 11.14
N ARG A 16 -5.08 -17.07 9.91
CA ARG A 16 -4.80 -18.18 8.99
C ARG A 16 -3.32 -18.25 8.61
N VAL A 17 -2.70 -17.10 8.36
CA VAL A 17 -1.27 -16.98 8.03
C VAL A 17 -0.40 -17.26 9.27
N ILE A 18 -0.85 -16.84 10.46
CA ILE A 18 -0.04 -16.93 11.68
C ILE A 18 -0.15 -18.33 12.31
N PHE A 19 -1.34 -18.95 12.32
CA PHE A 19 -1.59 -20.17 13.11
C PHE A 19 -1.94 -21.40 12.27
N PHE A 20 -2.33 -21.25 10.99
CA PHE A 20 -2.86 -22.36 10.20
C PHE A 20 -1.98 -22.75 9.00
N GLY A 21 -0.71 -22.30 8.98
CA GLY A 21 0.25 -22.69 7.95
C GLY A 21 -0.07 -22.15 6.55
N GLU A 22 -0.87 -21.08 6.47
CA GLU A 22 -1.12 -20.38 5.21
C GLU A 22 -0.11 -19.26 4.99
N THR A 23 0.01 -18.79 3.76
CA THR A 23 0.79 -17.62 3.36
C THR A 23 0.02 -16.81 2.32
N PHE A 24 0.47 -15.61 2.03
CA PHE A 24 -0.11 -14.84 0.94
C PHE A 24 0.16 -15.54 -0.40
N GLY A 25 -0.82 -15.54 -1.29
CA GLY A 25 -0.76 -16.32 -2.53
C GLY A 25 -1.25 -15.58 -3.77
N LEU A 26 -1.49 -14.25 -3.67
CA LEU A 26 -2.11 -13.51 -4.75
C LEU A 26 -1.10 -12.73 -5.59
N ARG A 27 -1.23 -12.87 -6.93
CA ARG A 27 -0.57 -12.00 -7.93
C ARG A 27 0.93 -11.83 -7.67
N ASP A 28 1.39 -10.59 -7.57
CA ASP A 28 2.79 -10.22 -7.45
C ASP A 28 3.49 -10.83 -6.23
N PHE A 29 2.75 -11.19 -5.17
CA PHE A 29 3.37 -11.93 -4.07
C PHE A 29 3.93 -13.28 -4.54
N SER A 30 3.13 -14.02 -5.31
CA SER A 30 3.49 -15.38 -5.77
C SER A 30 4.52 -15.41 -6.87
N VAL A 31 4.48 -14.43 -7.79
CA VAL A 31 5.33 -14.43 -8.99
C VAL A 31 6.51 -13.47 -8.89
N PHE A 32 6.55 -12.64 -7.85
CA PHE A 32 7.59 -11.64 -7.67
C PHE A 32 8.12 -11.63 -6.22
N GLY A 33 7.28 -11.33 -5.23
CA GLY A 33 7.70 -11.16 -3.84
C GLY A 33 8.35 -12.41 -3.24
N TYR A 34 7.67 -13.56 -3.33
CA TYR A 34 8.16 -14.82 -2.78
C TYR A 34 9.38 -15.37 -3.55
N PRO A 35 9.37 -15.45 -4.90
CA PRO A 35 10.52 -15.97 -5.65
C PRO A 35 11.80 -15.14 -5.47
N LEU A 36 11.71 -13.82 -5.48
CA LEU A 36 12.89 -12.96 -5.26
C LEU A 36 13.40 -13.03 -3.82
N ALA A 37 12.49 -13.14 -2.84
CA ALA A 37 12.89 -13.35 -1.45
C ALA A 37 13.53 -14.73 -1.23
N LEU A 38 13.11 -15.77 -1.98
CA LEU A 38 13.77 -17.07 -1.96
C LEU A 38 15.19 -16.99 -2.50
N GLN A 39 15.38 -16.35 -3.66
CA GLN A 39 16.71 -16.11 -4.23
C GLN A 39 17.62 -15.36 -3.27
N LEU A 40 17.10 -14.30 -2.61
CA LEU A 40 17.84 -13.56 -1.60
C LEU A 40 18.20 -14.44 -0.39
N GLN A 41 17.24 -15.21 0.13
CA GLN A 41 17.44 -16.13 1.26
C GLN A 41 18.55 -17.15 0.96
N GLU A 42 18.49 -17.77 -0.21
CA GLU A 42 19.47 -18.79 -0.62
C GLU A 42 20.87 -18.22 -0.76
N SER A 43 21.00 -17.07 -1.43
CA SER A 43 22.29 -16.38 -1.56
C SER A 43 22.89 -15.99 -0.21
N LEU A 44 22.08 -15.39 0.68
CA LEU A 44 22.55 -15.01 2.01
C LEU A 44 22.92 -16.21 2.88
N LYS A 45 22.20 -17.34 2.78
CA LYS A 45 22.57 -18.59 3.48
C LYS A 45 23.85 -19.21 2.96
N ALA A 46 24.16 -19.00 1.68
CA ALA A 46 25.45 -19.38 1.08
C ALA A 46 26.58 -18.41 1.43
N GLY A 47 26.31 -17.33 2.16
CA GLY A 47 27.28 -16.29 2.50
C GLY A 47 27.58 -15.32 1.34
N GLU A 48 26.71 -15.27 0.34
CA GLU A 48 26.88 -14.46 -0.87
C GLU A 48 25.87 -13.32 -0.92
N LEU A 49 26.31 -12.14 -1.37
CA LEU A 49 25.39 -11.05 -1.70
C LEU A 49 24.94 -11.23 -3.16
N PRO A 50 23.61 -11.34 -3.42
CA PRO A 50 23.14 -11.57 -4.79
C PRO A 50 23.25 -10.28 -5.63
N LEU A 51 24.36 -10.12 -6.32
CA LEU A 51 24.59 -9.01 -7.25
C LEU A 51 23.86 -9.25 -8.57
N TRP A 52 23.82 -10.52 -9.01
CA TRP A 52 23.29 -10.94 -10.30
C TRP A 52 22.43 -12.19 -10.17
N ASN A 53 21.32 -12.27 -10.89
CA ASN A 53 20.48 -13.46 -11.00
C ASN A 53 20.73 -14.15 -12.35
N LEU A 54 21.30 -15.34 -12.32
CA LEU A 54 21.61 -16.12 -13.52
C LEU A 54 20.42 -16.93 -14.05
N LEU A 55 19.34 -17.06 -13.25
CA LEU A 55 18.19 -17.91 -13.58
C LEU A 55 17.12 -17.21 -14.41
N SER A 56 17.19 -15.90 -14.59
CA SER A 56 16.18 -15.13 -15.34
C SER A 56 16.85 -14.23 -16.38
N GLU A 57 16.17 -14.00 -17.50
CA GLU A 57 16.59 -13.06 -18.57
C GLU A 57 18.05 -13.25 -19.03
N CYS A 58 18.49 -14.51 -19.14
CA CYS A 58 19.89 -14.85 -19.47
C CYS A 58 20.95 -14.22 -18.55
N GLY A 59 20.54 -13.78 -17.39
CA GLY A 59 21.31 -13.07 -16.37
C GLY A 59 20.81 -11.64 -16.20
N HIS A 60 20.43 -11.31 -14.96
CA HIS A 60 19.83 -10.02 -14.63
C HIS A 60 20.45 -9.42 -13.36
N PRO A 61 20.75 -8.09 -13.31
CA PRO A 61 21.32 -7.46 -12.13
C PRO A 61 20.32 -7.45 -10.97
N PHE A 62 20.54 -8.30 -9.95
CA PHE A 62 19.62 -8.50 -8.85
C PHE A 62 19.67 -7.37 -7.83
N LEU A 63 20.85 -7.01 -7.33
CA LEU A 63 21.03 -5.91 -6.38
C LEU A 63 20.52 -4.58 -6.94
N ALA A 64 20.77 -4.31 -8.21
CA ALA A 64 20.37 -3.07 -8.87
C ALA A 64 18.83 -2.96 -9.04
N GLN A 65 18.08 -4.07 -8.99
CA GLN A 65 16.63 -4.03 -8.86
C GLN A 65 16.26 -3.60 -7.46
N TRP A 66 15.99 -2.34 -7.28
CA TRP A 66 15.74 -1.72 -5.95
C TRP A 66 14.68 -2.46 -5.13
N ASN A 67 13.63 -2.95 -5.78
CA ASN A 67 12.49 -3.64 -5.15
C ASN A 67 12.78 -5.09 -4.71
N THR A 68 13.98 -5.62 -4.91
CA THR A 68 14.44 -6.88 -4.30
C THR A 68 14.72 -6.74 -2.81
N MET A 69 14.86 -5.51 -2.32
CA MET A 69 15.18 -5.18 -0.92
C MET A 69 16.44 -5.87 -0.39
N THR A 70 17.41 -6.13 -1.25
CA THR A 70 18.63 -6.91 -0.92
C THR A 70 19.38 -6.35 0.30
N LEU A 71 19.45 -5.02 0.43
CA LEU A 71 20.14 -4.34 1.53
C LEU A 71 19.18 -3.86 2.65
N TYR A 72 17.91 -4.23 2.61
CA TYR A 72 16.95 -3.84 3.64
C TYR A 72 17.05 -4.78 4.85
N PRO A 73 17.55 -4.32 6.04
CA PRO A 73 17.90 -5.21 7.13
C PRO A 73 16.78 -6.13 7.63
N PRO A 74 15.50 -5.73 7.65
CA PRO A 74 14.43 -6.65 8.04
C PRO A 74 14.27 -7.88 7.15
N MET A 75 14.84 -7.90 5.93
CA MET A 75 14.86 -9.11 5.08
C MET A 75 15.74 -10.22 5.66
N LEU A 76 16.63 -9.92 6.61
CA LEU A 76 17.38 -10.94 7.36
C LEU A 76 16.47 -11.92 8.13
N LEU A 77 15.21 -11.56 8.39
CA LEU A 77 14.22 -12.51 8.92
C LEU A 77 14.08 -13.75 8.03
N THR A 78 14.26 -13.61 6.72
CA THR A 78 14.19 -14.74 5.79
C THR A 78 15.33 -15.75 6.00
N VAL A 79 16.48 -15.31 6.51
CA VAL A 79 17.62 -16.19 6.84
C VAL A 79 17.37 -16.94 8.15
N LEU A 80 16.71 -16.29 9.12
CA LEU A 80 16.49 -16.81 10.47
C LEU A 80 15.30 -17.77 10.54
N PHE A 81 14.31 -17.61 9.67
CA PHE A 81 13.07 -18.40 9.68
C PHE A 81 12.78 -19.00 8.29
N PRO A 82 11.93 -20.05 8.22
CA PRO A 82 11.40 -20.52 6.94
C PRO A 82 10.72 -19.38 6.17
N LEU A 83 10.87 -19.36 4.85
CA LEU A 83 10.55 -18.20 4.02
C LEU A 83 9.10 -17.72 4.16
N GLY A 84 8.11 -18.63 4.12
CA GLY A 84 6.69 -18.27 4.24
C GLY A 84 6.39 -17.53 5.55
N PRO A 85 6.68 -18.10 6.73
CA PRO A 85 6.55 -17.42 8.02
C PRO A 85 7.38 -16.12 8.11
N ALA A 86 8.60 -16.09 7.58
CA ALA A 86 9.44 -14.90 7.59
C ALA A 86 8.79 -13.74 6.84
N LEU A 87 8.27 -13.98 5.64
CA LEU A 87 7.55 -12.98 4.85
C LEU A 87 6.22 -12.57 5.49
N ALA A 88 5.53 -13.50 6.16
CA ALA A 88 4.33 -13.19 6.92
C ALA A 88 4.64 -12.22 8.07
N ILE A 89 5.63 -12.53 8.90
CA ILE A 89 6.10 -11.65 9.99
C ILE A 89 6.55 -10.30 9.43
N PHE A 90 7.28 -10.31 8.33
CA PHE A 90 7.74 -9.10 7.64
C PHE A 90 6.56 -8.20 7.22
N CYS A 91 5.61 -8.73 6.46
CA CYS A 91 4.48 -7.95 5.93
C CYS A 91 3.56 -7.47 7.07
N LEU A 92 3.15 -8.35 7.97
CA LEU A 92 2.25 -8.02 9.08
C LEU A 92 2.91 -7.13 10.13
N GLY A 93 4.21 -7.30 10.35
CA GLY A 93 5.01 -6.42 11.19
C GLY A 93 5.04 -4.99 10.68
N HIS A 94 5.25 -4.79 9.36
CA HIS A 94 5.22 -3.45 8.76
C HIS A 94 3.81 -2.86 8.71
N GLN A 95 2.76 -3.66 8.49
CA GLN A 95 1.37 -3.22 8.60
C GLN A 95 1.08 -2.68 10.01
N TYR A 96 1.46 -3.44 11.04
CA TYR A 96 1.33 -3.04 12.44
C TYR A 96 2.13 -1.76 12.75
N LEU A 97 3.40 -1.71 12.34
CA LEU A 97 4.25 -0.54 12.52
C LEU A 97 3.64 0.71 11.88
N GLY A 98 3.07 0.60 10.68
CA GLY A 98 2.41 1.71 10.00
C GLY A 98 1.24 2.28 10.80
N GLY A 99 0.38 1.42 11.32
CA GLY A 99 -0.75 1.83 12.16
C GLY A 99 -0.32 2.45 13.49
N LEU A 100 0.70 1.87 14.13
CA LEU A 100 1.26 2.41 15.36
C LEU A 100 1.94 3.78 15.12
N GLY A 101 2.69 3.92 14.02
CA GLY A 101 3.28 5.19 13.61
C GLY A 101 2.22 6.26 13.33
N MET A 102 1.15 5.90 12.63
CA MET A 102 0.02 6.81 12.38
C MET A 102 -0.67 7.24 13.68
N TYR A 103 -0.82 6.33 14.64
CA TYR A 103 -1.31 6.69 15.98
C TYR A 103 -0.43 7.77 16.64
N PHE A 104 0.88 7.59 16.66
CA PHE A 104 1.79 8.56 17.28
C PHE A 104 1.81 9.88 16.53
N LEU A 105 1.80 9.86 15.20
CA LEU A 105 1.74 11.06 14.37
C LEU A 105 0.45 11.84 14.62
N ALA A 106 -0.70 11.17 14.59
CA ALA A 106 -2.00 11.77 14.88
C ALA A 106 -2.08 12.29 16.32
N ARG A 107 -1.52 11.54 17.29
CA ARG A 107 -1.46 11.92 18.71
C ARG A 107 -0.65 13.20 18.90
N ARG A 108 0.49 13.32 18.23
CA ARG A 108 1.33 14.52 18.25
C ARG A 108 0.59 15.74 17.72
N TRP A 109 -0.12 15.60 16.59
CA TRP A 109 -0.77 16.72 15.93
C TRP A 109 -2.09 17.13 16.57
N THR A 110 -2.87 16.17 17.07
CA THR A 110 -4.20 16.45 17.62
C THR A 110 -4.25 16.50 19.14
N ARG A 111 -3.28 15.92 19.84
CA ARG A 111 -3.29 15.72 21.30
C ARG A 111 -4.57 15.01 21.79
N ASN A 112 -5.17 14.17 20.94
CA ASN A 112 -6.40 13.46 21.22
C ASN A 112 -6.20 11.95 21.10
N GLY A 113 -6.39 11.19 22.19
CA GLY A 113 -6.15 9.74 22.22
C GLY A 113 -7.09 8.93 21.36
N PRO A 114 -8.44 9.09 21.53
CA PRO A 114 -9.40 8.37 20.69
C PRO A 114 -9.25 8.69 19.19
N GLY A 115 -9.03 9.96 18.82
CA GLY A 115 -8.77 10.36 17.44
C GLY A 115 -7.50 9.72 16.88
N ALA A 116 -6.43 9.66 17.68
CA ALA A 116 -5.21 9.00 17.28
C ALA A 116 -5.40 7.49 17.09
N ALA A 117 -6.16 6.83 17.98
CA ALA A 117 -6.49 5.42 17.85
C ALA A 117 -7.31 5.15 16.57
N LEU A 118 -8.28 6.02 16.27
CA LEU A 118 -9.02 5.95 15.01
C LEU A 118 -8.08 6.06 13.81
N ALA A 119 -7.17 7.05 13.80
CA ALA A 119 -6.22 7.21 12.70
C ALA A 119 -5.32 5.99 12.51
N GLY A 120 -4.83 5.38 13.60
CA GLY A 120 -4.04 4.16 13.56
C GLY A 120 -4.81 2.99 12.95
N VAL A 121 -6.05 2.76 13.37
CA VAL A 121 -6.92 1.68 12.83
C VAL A 121 -7.22 1.90 11.36
N LEU A 122 -7.62 3.11 10.98
CA LEU A 122 -7.93 3.44 9.58
C LEU A 122 -6.72 3.19 8.68
N PHE A 123 -5.52 3.61 9.09
CA PHE A 123 -4.30 3.43 8.31
C PHE A 123 -3.88 1.96 8.20
N THR A 124 -4.13 1.14 9.24
CA THR A 124 -3.75 -0.28 9.28
C THR A 124 -4.63 -1.14 8.37
N PHE A 125 -5.95 -0.85 8.33
CA PHE A 125 -6.93 -1.76 7.73
C PHE A 125 -7.63 -1.19 6.50
N ASP A 126 -7.23 -0.02 5.98
CA ASP A 126 -7.78 0.49 4.72
C ASP A 126 -7.46 -0.41 3.52
N GLY A 127 -8.24 -0.27 2.45
CA GLY A 127 -8.12 -1.12 1.27
C GLY A 127 -6.76 -1.06 0.57
N ILE A 128 -6.06 0.09 0.59
CA ILE A 128 -4.73 0.24 -0.01
C ILE A 128 -3.69 -0.53 0.81
N MET A 129 -3.74 -0.45 2.16
CA MET A 129 -2.81 -1.21 3.01
C MET A 129 -3.01 -2.70 2.83
N GLN A 130 -4.26 -3.15 2.81
CA GLN A 130 -4.58 -4.57 2.64
C GLN A 130 -4.11 -5.09 1.27
N THR A 131 -4.37 -4.34 0.21
CA THR A 131 -3.88 -4.70 -1.13
C THR A 131 -2.34 -4.70 -1.19
N SER A 132 -1.68 -3.81 -0.44
CA SER A 132 -0.21 -3.72 -0.42
C SER A 132 0.49 -4.91 0.23
N LEU A 133 -0.22 -5.80 0.93
CA LEU A 133 0.34 -7.05 1.46
C LEU A 133 0.92 -7.96 0.36
N MET A 134 0.47 -7.80 -0.90
CA MET A 134 1.04 -8.52 -2.03
C MET A 134 2.41 -7.99 -2.50
N TRP A 135 2.83 -6.82 -2.02
CA TRP A 135 4.12 -6.22 -2.36
C TRP A 135 4.96 -5.94 -1.10
N PRO A 136 5.88 -6.84 -0.72
CA PRO A 136 6.70 -6.67 0.48
C PRO A 136 7.44 -5.33 0.54
N ASN A 137 7.91 -4.80 -0.58
CA ASN A 137 8.55 -3.50 -0.66
C ASN A 137 7.59 -2.33 -0.37
N ASN A 138 6.38 -2.36 -0.92
CA ASN A 138 5.39 -1.31 -0.69
C ASN A 138 4.88 -1.29 0.75
N ILE A 139 4.60 -2.48 1.31
CA ILE A 139 4.14 -2.58 2.71
C ILE A 139 5.22 -2.10 3.69
N ALA A 140 6.50 -2.38 3.40
CA ALA A 140 7.63 -1.90 4.19
C ALA A 140 7.73 -0.37 4.16
N ALA A 141 7.65 0.24 2.97
CA ALA A 141 7.67 1.70 2.82
C ALA A 141 6.48 2.38 3.50
N LEU A 142 5.26 1.82 3.35
CA LEU A 142 4.06 2.32 4.02
C LEU A 142 4.13 2.15 5.54
N GLY A 143 4.71 1.05 6.02
CA GLY A 143 4.92 0.82 7.45
C GLY A 143 5.84 1.86 8.09
N LEU A 144 6.89 2.27 7.39
CA LEU A 144 7.83 3.28 7.86
C LEU A 144 7.35 4.72 7.65
N LEU A 145 6.42 4.96 6.73
CA LEU A 145 5.99 6.30 6.31
C LEU A 145 5.60 7.23 7.48
N PRO A 146 4.68 6.87 8.40
CA PRO A 146 4.31 7.77 9.49
C PRO A 146 5.47 8.02 10.46
N TRP A 147 6.36 7.05 10.63
CA TRP A 147 7.53 7.17 11.48
C TRP A 147 8.58 8.12 10.90
N VAL A 148 8.81 8.07 9.59
CA VAL A 148 9.71 9.02 8.91
C VAL A 148 9.17 10.43 9.07
N ILE A 149 7.88 10.68 8.80
CA ILE A 149 7.27 12.01 9.00
C ILE A 149 7.46 12.47 10.44
N LEU A 150 7.19 11.61 11.42
CA LEU A 150 7.29 11.93 12.85
C LEU A 150 8.75 12.20 13.26
N ALA A 151 9.69 11.37 12.81
CA ALA A 151 11.12 11.49 13.16
C ALA A 151 11.73 12.74 12.54
N VAL A 152 11.51 12.98 11.25
CA VAL A 152 12.03 14.17 10.54
C VAL A 152 11.44 15.44 11.14
N GLN A 153 10.12 15.46 11.41
CA GLN A 153 9.46 16.59 12.05
C GLN A 153 10.00 16.87 13.47
N THR A 154 10.38 15.84 14.21
CA THR A 154 10.99 16.00 15.52
C THR A 154 12.43 16.44 15.38
N GLY A 155 13.19 15.83 14.46
CA GLY A 155 14.61 16.09 14.22
C GLY A 155 14.89 17.52 13.79
N TRP A 156 14.10 18.11 12.88
CA TRP A 156 14.36 19.51 12.47
C TRP A 156 14.12 20.51 13.60
N ARG A 157 13.32 20.18 14.61
CA ARG A 157 13.09 21.04 15.78
C ARG A 157 14.19 20.86 16.82
N THR A 158 14.52 19.61 17.17
CA THR A 158 15.40 19.30 18.31
C THR A 158 16.88 19.16 17.94
N GLY A 159 17.19 18.67 16.74
CA GLY A 159 18.57 18.36 16.33
C GLY A 159 19.18 17.14 17.07
N GLY A 160 20.51 17.06 17.14
CA GLY A 160 21.26 16.06 17.90
C GLY A 160 20.92 14.61 17.54
N GLN A 161 20.85 13.73 18.52
CA GLN A 161 20.54 12.30 18.33
C GLN A 161 19.18 12.04 17.68
N VAL A 162 18.19 12.93 17.87
CA VAL A 162 16.88 12.81 17.24
C VAL A 162 16.98 13.04 15.74
N LEU A 163 17.84 13.98 15.31
CA LEU A 163 18.11 14.20 13.88
C LEU A 163 18.82 12.99 13.26
N LEU A 164 19.79 12.40 13.98
CA LEU A 164 20.43 11.15 13.56
C LEU A 164 19.41 10.00 13.42
N GLY A 165 18.50 9.85 14.38
CA GLY A 165 17.41 8.88 14.28
C GLY A 165 16.52 9.10 13.04
N ALA A 166 16.25 10.38 12.69
CA ALA A 166 15.52 10.72 11.47
C ALA A 166 16.30 10.34 10.19
N VAL A 167 17.62 10.54 10.18
CA VAL A 167 18.50 10.13 9.08
C VAL A 167 18.47 8.61 8.89
N LEU A 168 18.67 7.85 9.98
CA LEU A 168 18.69 6.38 9.94
C LEU A 168 17.35 5.80 9.47
N LEU A 169 16.24 6.32 9.99
CA LEU A 169 14.91 5.86 9.61
C LEU A 169 14.54 6.21 8.16
N SER A 170 14.96 7.39 7.70
CA SER A 170 14.79 7.80 6.30
C SER A 170 15.66 6.96 5.35
N GLY A 171 16.91 6.68 5.73
CA GLY A 171 17.78 5.77 5.00
C GLY A 171 17.20 4.36 4.93
N LEU A 172 16.66 3.86 6.05
CA LEU A 172 15.97 2.58 6.10
C LEU A 172 14.77 2.54 5.14
N GLN A 173 13.96 3.61 5.07
CA GLN A 173 12.85 3.68 4.12
C GLN A 173 13.35 3.69 2.67
N LEU A 174 14.46 4.36 2.36
CA LEU A 174 15.07 4.32 1.03
C LEU A 174 15.45 2.89 0.61
N LEU A 175 15.87 2.04 1.52
CA LEU A 175 16.23 0.65 1.23
C LEU A 175 15.02 -0.27 0.95
N THR A 176 13.79 0.18 1.16
CA THR A 176 12.59 -0.63 0.88
C THR A 176 12.31 -0.85 -0.60
N GLY A 177 12.87 -0.04 -1.49
CA GLY A 177 12.68 -0.20 -2.94
C GLY A 177 11.26 0.09 -3.45
N ALA A 178 10.55 1.01 -2.80
CA ALA A 178 9.20 1.45 -3.21
C ALA A 178 9.20 2.95 -3.55
N PRO A 179 9.73 3.36 -4.73
CA PRO A 179 10.01 4.76 -5.04
C PRO A 179 8.81 5.68 -4.89
N GLU A 180 7.63 5.29 -5.36
CA GLU A 180 6.44 6.15 -5.27
C GLU A 180 6.02 6.37 -3.81
N MET A 181 6.08 5.33 -2.97
CA MET A 181 5.72 5.46 -1.54
C MET A 181 6.72 6.35 -0.79
N ILE A 182 7.99 6.27 -1.17
CA ILE A 182 9.06 7.15 -0.65
C ILE A 182 8.80 8.60 -1.07
N VAL A 183 8.54 8.85 -2.34
CA VAL A 183 8.21 10.20 -2.85
C VAL A 183 7.00 10.77 -2.10
N PHE A 184 5.93 10.00 -1.93
CA PHE A 184 4.74 10.44 -1.19
C PHE A 184 5.06 10.76 0.28
N THR A 185 5.91 9.96 0.93
CA THR A 185 6.37 10.26 2.30
C THR A 185 7.03 11.64 2.36
N TRP A 186 7.97 11.90 1.44
CA TRP A 186 8.71 13.16 1.42
C TRP A 186 7.85 14.35 1.01
N MET A 187 6.85 14.18 0.16
CA MET A 187 5.87 15.24 -0.12
C MET A 187 5.10 15.64 1.15
N PHE A 188 4.72 14.67 2.01
CA PHE A 188 4.10 14.97 3.31
C PHE A 188 5.08 15.61 4.30
N VAL A 189 6.34 15.19 4.31
CA VAL A 189 7.40 15.86 5.10
C VAL A 189 7.53 17.32 4.69
N LEU A 190 7.62 17.59 3.38
CA LEU A 190 7.73 18.95 2.85
C LEU A 190 6.47 19.78 3.10
N LEU A 191 5.28 19.20 3.03
CA LEU A 191 4.04 19.86 3.41
C LEU A 191 4.05 20.28 4.89
N ALA A 192 4.47 19.38 5.78
CA ALA A 192 4.59 19.66 7.21
C ALA A 192 5.67 20.73 7.48
N LEU A 193 6.81 20.64 6.80
CA LEU A 193 7.89 21.63 6.90
C LEU A 193 7.43 23.01 6.45
N GLY A 194 6.78 23.12 5.29
CA GLY A 194 6.24 24.38 4.78
C GLY A 194 5.21 25.01 5.72
N HIS A 195 4.34 24.17 6.31
CA HIS A 195 3.38 24.65 7.32
C HIS A 195 4.06 25.19 8.58
N GLU A 196 5.10 24.52 9.07
CA GLU A 196 5.84 24.95 10.26
C GLU A 196 6.73 26.16 9.98
N CYS A 197 7.40 26.20 8.83
CA CYS A 197 8.25 27.33 8.42
C CYS A 197 7.50 28.67 8.33
N LYS A 198 6.19 28.65 8.01
CA LYS A 198 5.35 29.86 8.03
C LYS A 198 5.20 30.47 9.44
N ARG A 199 5.49 29.70 10.49
CA ARG A 199 5.30 30.07 11.91
C ARG A 199 6.59 30.10 12.70
N ALA A 200 7.70 29.63 12.12
CA ALA A 200 8.95 29.41 12.83
C ALA A 200 9.83 30.65 13.03
N GLY A 201 9.51 31.77 12.36
CA GLY A 201 10.32 32.98 12.48
C GLY A 201 11.82 32.75 12.21
N ALA A 202 12.67 33.08 13.16
CA ALA A 202 14.14 32.94 13.07
C ALA A 202 14.62 31.47 12.97
N GLU A 203 13.88 30.53 13.50
CA GLU A 203 14.24 29.08 13.48
C GLU A 203 14.09 28.45 12.08
N ARG A 204 13.43 29.15 11.14
CA ARG A 204 13.15 28.64 9.80
C ARG A 204 14.41 28.16 9.07
N LYS A 205 15.48 28.93 9.11
CA LYS A 205 16.76 28.56 8.46
C LYS A 205 17.31 27.25 8.99
N GLN A 206 17.29 27.06 10.30
CA GLN A 206 17.79 25.87 10.96
C GLN A 206 16.93 24.64 10.64
N MET A 207 15.60 24.79 10.58
CA MET A 207 14.68 23.71 10.19
C MET A 207 14.94 23.26 8.75
N LEU A 208 15.10 24.19 7.81
CA LEU A 208 15.41 23.89 6.41
C LEU A 208 16.76 23.19 6.28
N LEU A 209 17.80 23.68 6.96
CA LEU A 209 19.13 23.07 6.95
C LEU A 209 19.09 21.64 7.50
N ARG A 210 18.46 21.44 8.64
CA ARG A 210 18.34 20.11 9.26
C ARG A 210 17.54 19.14 8.38
N CYS A 211 16.47 19.59 7.72
CA CYS A 211 15.75 18.77 6.76
C CYS A 211 16.64 18.40 5.57
N GLY A 212 17.40 19.34 5.03
CA GLY A 212 18.39 19.08 3.98
C GLY A 212 19.46 18.07 4.40
N VAL A 213 19.95 18.16 5.64
CA VAL A 213 20.90 17.19 6.21
C VAL A 213 20.27 15.80 6.26
N VAL A 214 19.00 15.66 6.69
CA VAL A 214 18.33 14.35 6.70
C VAL A 214 18.24 13.78 5.29
N ILE A 215 17.85 14.57 4.29
CA ILE A 215 17.73 14.11 2.90
C ILE A 215 19.10 13.64 2.39
N GLY A 216 20.14 14.49 2.51
CA GLY A 216 21.48 14.18 1.99
C GLY A 216 22.11 12.96 2.67
N MET A 217 22.04 12.91 4.01
CA MET A 217 22.64 11.80 4.76
C MET A 217 21.85 10.48 4.59
N ALA A 218 20.52 10.52 4.48
CA ALA A 218 19.73 9.34 4.17
C ALA A 218 20.04 8.80 2.77
N ALA A 219 20.18 9.67 1.77
CA ALA A 219 20.60 9.29 0.43
C ALA A 219 22.02 8.70 0.42
N LEU A 220 22.94 9.26 1.19
CA LEU A 220 24.30 8.74 1.34
C LEU A 220 24.32 7.35 1.99
N LEU A 221 23.52 7.13 3.05
CA LEU A 221 23.40 5.80 3.67
C LEU A 221 22.84 4.75 2.71
N ALA A 222 21.93 5.15 1.83
CA ALA A 222 21.33 4.25 0.84
C ALA A 222 22.10 4.21 -0.49
N ALA A 223 23.24 4.91 -0.61
CA ALA A 223 23.98 5.06 -1.89
C ALA A 223 24.38 3.72 -2.50
N VAL A 224 24.76 2.73 -1.68
CA VAL A 224 25.13 1.38 -2.14
C VAL A 224 23.98 0.70 -2.90
N GLN A 225 22.73 1.01 -2.56
CA GLN A 225 21.55 0.52 -3.28
C GLN A 225 21.15 1.46 -4.42
N LEU A 226 21.22 2.77 -4.20
CA LEU A 226 20.70 3.77 -5.13
C LEU A 226 21.60 3.93 -6.37
N LEU A 227 22.93 3.86 -6.22
CA LEU A 227 23.85 4.03 -7.36
C LEU A 227 23.67 2.93 -8.41
N PRO A 228 23.70 1.62 -8.07
CA PRO A 228 23.42 0.57 -9.03
C PRO A 228 22.00 0.65 -9.63
N PHE A 229 21.03 1.07 -8.84
CA PHE A 229 19.66 1.27 -9.34
C PHE A 229 19.59 2.37 -10.40
N PHE A 230 20.21 3.52 -10.18
CA PHE A 230 20.21 4.61 -11.16
C PHE A 230 20.99 4.25 -12.43
N ASP A 231 22.08 3.50 -12.31
CA ASP A 231 22.79 2.96 -13.46
C ASP A 231 21.90 2.01 -14.27
N LEU A 232 21.25 1.05 -13.59
CA LEU A 232 20.29 0.15 -14.25
C LEU A 232 19.12 0.92 -14.88
N LEU A 233 18.58 1.92 -14.21
CA LEU A 233 17.47 2.74 -14.73
C LEU A 233 17.89 3.48 -16.00
N ALA A 234 19.08 4.09 -16.01
CA ALA A 234 19.63 4.80 -17.18
C ALA A 234 19.85 3.88 -18.39
N ASN A 235 20.20 2.61 -18.13
CA ASN A 235 20.44 1.60 -19.16
C ASN A 235 19.22 0.71 -19.44
N SER A 236 18.04 1.01 -18.86
CA SER A 236 16.82 0.24 -19.06
C SER A 236 15.90 0.84 -20.11
N GLU A 237 15.05 0.02 -20.70
CA GLU A 237 14.02 0.48 -21.66
C GLU A 237 12.92 1.34 -21.03
N ARG A 238 12.83 1.41 -19.72
CA ARG A 238 11.74 2.11 -19.04
C ARG A 238 11.68 3.59 -19.36
N LEU A 239 12.85 4.22 -19.53
CA LEU A 239 12.95 5.63 -19.93
C LEU A 239 12.76 5.82 -21.43
N ALA A 240 13.07 4.80 -22.24
CA ALA A 240 13.02 4.88 -23.70
C ALA A 240 11.61 4.57 -24.28
N SER A 241 10.77 3.83 -23.55
CA SER A 241 9.51 3.28 -24.09
C SER A 241 8.28 4.16 -23.87
N GLY A 242 8.42 5.37 -23.29
CA GLY A 242 7.30 6.29 -23.04
C GLY A 242 6.13 5.56 -22.35
N GLY A 243 6.24 5.30 -21.05
CA GLY A 243 5.34 4.36 -20.37
C GLY A 243 3.86 4.71 -20.53
N ARG A 244 3.10 3.84 -21.20
CA ARG A 244 1.66 4.02 -21.33
C ARG A 244 1.01 4.04 -19.94
N VAL A 245 0.33 5.12 -19.59
CA VAL A 245 -0.45 5.23 -18.36
C VAL A 245 -1.60 4.23 -18.40
N THR A 246 -1.67 3.31 -17.45
CA THR A 246 -2.60 2.18 -17.52
C THR A 246 -3.59 2.10 -16.37
N SER A 247 -3.24 2.45 -15.16
CA SER A 247 -4.11 2.26 -13.98
C SER A 247 -4.50 3.59 -13.36
N TYR A 248 -5.72 4.03 -13.61
CA TYR A 248 -6.27 5.28 -13.11
C TYR A 248 -7.74 5.12 -12.69
N VAL A 249 -8.23 6.05 -11.88
CA VAL A 249 -9.62 6.06 -11.39
C VAL A 249 -10.51 6.72 -12.44
N LYS A 250 -11.50 5.99 -12.95
CA LYS A 250 -12.52 6.58 -13.82
C LYS A 250 -13.39 7.59 -13.07
N TRP A 251 -14.12 8.44 -13.79
CA TRP A 251 -14.95 9.49 -13.19
C TRP A 251 -15.96 8.99 -12.15
N TYR A 252 -16.44 7.77 -12.28
CA TYR A 252 -17.35 7.12 -11.33
C TYR A 252 -16.63 6.26 -10.27
N GLY A 253 -15.34 6.00 -10.43
CA GLY A 253 -14.57 5.13 -9.54
C GLY A 253 -14.50 5.62 -8.08
N TRP A 254 -14.80 6.91 -7.81
CA TRP A 254 -14.94 7.42 -6.45
C TRP A 254 -15.98 6.65 -5.61
N ALA A 255 -16.94 5.97 -6.25
CA ALA A 255 -17.92 5.13 -5.57
C ALA A 255 -17.28 4.03 -4.71
N ASN A 256 -16.09 3.55 -5.07
CA ASN A 256 -15.33 2.56 -4.29
C ASN A 256 -14.92 3.08 -2.89
N PHE A 257 -14.88 4.40 -2.65
CA PHE A 257 -14.70 4.95 -1.31
C PHE A 257 -15.88 4.69 -0.37
N PHE A 258 -17.07 4.45 -0.92
CA PHE A 258 -18.31 4.24 -0.17
C PHE A 258 -18.86 2.82 -0.32
N LEU A 259 -18.64 2.21 -1.47
CA LEU A 259 -19.00 0.83 -1.80
C LEU A 259 -17.72 0.08 -2.20
N PRO A 260 -16.96 -0.51 -1.25
CA PRO A 260 -15.79 -1.30 -1.59
C PRO A 260 -16.19 -2.41 -2.58
N PHE A 261 -15.27 -2.74 -3.47
CA PHE A 261 -15.50 -3.65 -4.59
C PHE A 261 -16.40 -3.10 -5.72
N PHE A 262 -16.79 -1.84 -5.67
CA PHE A 262 -17.38 -1.18 -6.82
C PHE A 262 -16.43 -1.30 -8.03
N GLU A 263 -16.94 -1.72 -9.19
CA GLU A 263 -16.15 -1.96 -10.40
C GLU A 263 -15.11 -3.12 -10.26
N CYS A 264 -15.28 -4.02 -9.30
CA CYS A 264 -14.45 -5.20 -9.16
C CYS A 264 -15.12 -6.43 -9.78
N LEU A 265 -14.32 -7.33 -10.34
CA LEU A 265 -14.74 -8.63 -10.85
C LEU A 265 -14.68 -9.68 -9.74
N GLY A 266 -15.57 -10.66 -9.81
CA GLY A 266 -15.79 -11.63 -8.75
C GLY A 266 -14.64 -12.60 -8.53
N TRP A 267 -14.64 -13.14 -7.34
CA TRP A 267 -13.63 -13.97 -6.70
C TRP A 267 -13.36 -15.33 -7.36
N GLU A 268 -14.42 -16.02 -7.80
CA GLU A 268 -14.32 -17.43 -8.19
C GLU A 268 -13.55 -17.65 -9.50
N ARG A 269 -13.65 -16.69 -10.42
CA ARG A 269 -13.05 -16.80 -11.75
C ARG A 269 -11.58 -16.35 -11.81
N TYR A 270 -11.12 -15.51 -10.86
CA TYR A 270 -9.81 -14.86 -10.92
C TYR A 270 -8.92 -15.16 -9.71
N GLY A 271 -9.30 -16.11 -8.87
CA GLY A 271 -8.54 -16.45 -7.65
C GLY A 271 -8.46 -15.28 -6.64
N GLY A 272 -9.28 -14.26 -6.81
CA GLY A 272 -9.33 -13.05 -5.98
C GLY A 272 -10.17 -11.95 -6.62
N ILE A 273 -10.26 -10.80 -5.96
CA ILE A 273 -10.96 -9.64 -6.48
C ILE A 273 -10.00 -8.84 -7.37
N ILE A 274 -10.41 -8.54 -8.60
CA ILE A 274 -9.68 -7.71 -9.56
C ILE A 274 -10.54 -6.50 -9.91
N HIS A 275 -9.94 -5.31 -9.89
CA HIS A 275 -10.62 -4.09 -10.32
C HIS A 275 -10.65 -4.03 -11.86
N ALA A 276 -11.82 -3.77 -12.45
CA ALA A 276 -12.02 -3.84 -13.91
C ALA A 276 -11.26 -2.74 -14.69
N SER A 277 -10.97 -1.60 -14.08
CA SER A 277 -10.36 -0.44 -14.74
C SER A 277 -8.91 -0.17 -14.37
N GLN A 278 -8.39 -0.82 -13.33
CA GLN A 278 -7.01 -0.63 -12.88
C GLN A 278 -6.52 -1.87 -12.12
N ILE A 279 -5.21 -2.12 -12.14
CA ILE A 279 -4.63 -3.34 -11.59
C ILE A 279 -3.85 -3.10 -10.28
N TRP A 280 -3.70 -1.86 -9.82
CA TRP A 280 -2.84 -1.58 -8.67
C TRP A 280 -3.52 -1.86 -7.33
N THR A 281 -4.78 -1.49 -7.15
CA THR A 281 -5.50 -1.76 -5.89
C THR A 281 -6.93 -2.25 -6.15
N HIS A 282 -7.40 -3.18 -5.34
CA HIS A 282 -8.76 -3.70 -5.46
C HIS A 282 -9.77 -2.86 -4.67
N SER A 283 -9.28 -2.11 -3.68
CA SER A 283 -10.12 -1.24 -2.86
C SER A 283 -9.30 -0.06 -2.34
N TYR A 284 -9.92 1.10 -2.31
CA TYR A 284 -9.42 2.28 -1.61
C TYR A 284 -10.41 2.76 -0.54
N TYR A 285 -11.23 1.83 -0.04
CA TYR A 285 -12.18 2.06 1.03
C TYR A 285 -11.46 2.38 2.34
N LEU A 286 -11.92 3.43 3.02
CA LEU A 286 -11.34 3.97 4.26
C LEU A 286 -12.30 3.89 5.46
N GLY A 287 -13.47 3.26 5.29
CA GLY A 287 -14.56 3.34 6.27
C GLY A 287 -15.31 4.67 6.25
N TYR A 288 -16.40 4.78 7.00
CA TYR A 288 -17.25 5.98 6.98
C TYR A 288 -16.82 7.07 7.95
N ALA A 289 -16.13 6.72 9.04
CA ALA A 289 -15.73 7.69 10.06
C ALA A 289 -14.92 8.88 9.52
N PRO A 290 -13.93 8.71 8.61
CA PRO A 290 -13.18 9.84 8.08
C PRO A 290 -14.07 10.84 7.34
N TRP A 291 -15.01 10.36 6.53
CA TRP A 291 -15.91 11.19 5.74
C TRP A 291 -16.91 11.96 6.61
N LEU A 292 -17.50 11.31 7.62
CA LEU A 292 -18.41 11.93 8.57
C LEU A 292 -17.74 13.00 9.44
N LEU A 293 -16.45 12.80 9.74
CA LEU A 293 -15.66 13.70 10.59
C LEU A 293 -14.94 14.81 9.83
N LEU A 294 -14.86 14.72 8.48
CA LEU A 294 -14.12 15.67 7.63
C LEU A 294 -14.61 17.10 7.79
N GLY A 295 -15.93 17.32 7.72
CA GLY A 295 -16.53 18.64 7.89
C GLY A 295 -16.16 19.27 9.24
N LEU A 296 -16.16 18.48 10.32
CA LEU A 296 -15.75 18.94 11.64
C LEU A 296 -14.26 19.29 11.72
N ALA A 297 -13.40 18.54 11.04
CA ALA A 297 -11.97 18.83 10.99
C ALA A 297 -11.68 20.20 10.35
N LEU A 298 -12.46 20.59 9.35
CA LEU A 298 -12.25 21.82 8.56
C LEU A 298 -12.97 23.04 9.15
N PHE A 299 -14.11 22.83 9.79
CA PHE A 299 -14.99 23.93 10.22
C PHE A 299 -14.34 24.78 11.32
N ARG A 300 -14.26 26.11 11.06
CA ARG A 300 -13.74 27.11 12.01
C ARG A 300 -12.42 26.70 12.71
N ASN A 301 -11.55 25.95 12.01
CA ASN A 301 -10.26 25.58 12.55
C ASN A 301 -9.26 26.73 12.39
N ARG A 302 -8.70 27.21 13.52
CA ARG A 302 -7.64 28.24 13.51
C ARG A 302 -6.32 27.70 12.96
N ASN A 303 -6.15 26.38 12.99
CA ASN A 303 -4.99 25.72 12.39
C ASN A 303 -5.29 25.42 10.92
N ASP A 304 -4.49 25.96 10.00
CA ASP A 304 -4.66 25.75 8.56
C ASP A 304 -4.21 24.36 8.10
N PHE A 305 -3.51 23.62 8.95
CA PHE A 305 -2.97 22.31 8.58
C PHE A 305 -4.04 21.27 8.15
N PRO A 306 -5.21 21.15 8.80
CA PRO A 306 -6.30 20.31 8.29
C PRO A 306 -6.79 20.73 6.89
N ARG A 307 -6.75 22.02 6.55
CA ARG A 307 -7.08 22.48 5.19
C ARG A 307 -6.03 22.03 4.18
N ASN A 308 -4.74 22.07 4.55
CA ASN A 308 -3.66 21.56 3.71
C ASN A 308 -3.81 20.05 3.49
N LEU A 309 -4.18 19.29 4.53
CA LEU A 309 -4.47 17.85 4.40
C LEU A 309 -5.68 17.58 3.49
N ALA A 310 -6.75 18.39 3.60
CA ALA A 310 -7.90 18.26 2.70
C ALA A 310 -7.52 18.62 1.25
N ALA A 311 -6.66 19.61 1.04
CA ALA A 311 -6.12 19.92 -0.28
C ALA A 311 -5.32 18.73 -0.85
N CYS A 312 -4.55 18.02 -0.02
CA CYS A 312 -3.88 16.78 -0.44
C CYS A 312 -4.87 15.70 -0.87
N VAL A 313 -6.01 15.56 -0.18
CA VAL A 313 -7.06 14.60 -0.59
C VAL A 313 -7.65 14.98 -1.95
N ILE A 314 -7.99 16.26 -2.14
CA ILE A 314 -8.51 16.77 -3.42
C ILE A 314 -7.49 16.55 -4.54
N PHE A 315 -6.23 16.90 -4.31
CA PHE A 315 -5.13 16.65 -5.23
C PHE A 315 -5.04 15.16 -5.59
N ALA A 316 -5.07 14.28 -4.58
CA ALA A 316 -5.00 12.84 -4.77
C ALA A 316 -6.13 12.32 -5.68
N LEU A 317 -7.37 12.79 -5.44
CA LEU A 317 -8.53 12.38 -6.23
C LEU A 317 -8.41 12.83 -7.70
N ILE A 318 -8.02 14.09 -7.93
CA ILE A 318 -7.88 14.63 -9.28
C ILE A 318 -6.72 13.95 -10.03
N PHE A 319 -5.58 13.77 -9.39
CA PHE A 319 -4.41 13.13 -10.01
C PHE A 319 -4.61 11.63 -10.24
N ALA A 320 -5.33 10.95 -9.35
CA ALA A 320 -5.66 9.54 -9.52
C ALA A 320 -6.54 9.26 -10.76
N MET A 321 -7.23 10.27 -11.29
CA MET A 321 -7.99 10.16 -12.55
C MET A 321 -7.08 10.06 -13.79
N GLY A 322 -5.78 10.30 -13.67
CA GLY A 322 -4.83 10.18 -14.76
C GLY A 322 -5.25 10.97 -16.00
N PRO A 323 -5.08 10.42 -17.22
CA PRO A 323 -5.37 11.12 -18.47
C PRO A 323 -6.84 11.57 -18.62
N THR A 324 -7.78 10.98 -17.88
CA THR A 324 -9.18 11.43 -17.88
C THR A 324 -9.38 12.71 -17.07
N GLY A 325 -8.41 13.05 -16.21
CA GLY A 325 -8.38 14.30 -15.44
C GLY A 325 -7.57 15.38 -16.15
N ARG A 326 -8.19 16.49 -16.53
CA ARG A 326 -7.52 17.59 -17.27
C ARG A 326 -6.26 18.10 -16.56
N LEU A 327 -6.28 18.18 -15.22
CA LEU A 327 -5.13 18.66 -14.45
C LEU A 327 -3.91 17.73 -14.60
N TYR A 328 -4.13 16.41 -14.57
CA TYR A 328 -3.04 15.45 -14.80
C TYR A 328 -2.41 15.67 -16.17
N SER A 329 -3.22 15.77 -17.23
CA SER A 329 -2.75 15.96 -18.60
C SER A 329 -1.98 17.29 -18.78
N TRP A 330 -2.40 18.36 -18.10
CA TRP A 330 -1.65 19.63 -18.12
C TRP A 330 -0.28 19.52 -17.44
N VAL A 331 -0.22 18.85 -16.30
CA VAL A 331 1.07 18.64 -15.60
C VAL A 331 1.98 17.74 -16.41
N ASP A 332 1.44 16.67 -16.99
CA ASP A 332 2.17 15.73 -17.84
C ASP A 332 2.77 16.43 -19.09
N ALA A 333 2.05 17.39 -19.66
CA ALA A 333 2.55 18.18 -20.80
C ALA A 333 3.73 19.10 -20.44
N ILE A 334 3.84 19.55 -19.19
CA ILE A 334 4.92 20.44 -18.70
C ILE A 334 6.07 19.61 -18.12
N MET A 335 5.74 18.59 -17.36
CA MET A 335 6.67 17.70 -16.68
C MET A 335 6.22 16.26 -16.92
N PRO A 336 6.85 15.54 -17.85
CA PRO A 336 6.45 14.18 -18.17
C PRO A 336 6.34 13.30 -16.93
N LEU A 337 5.16 12.71 -16.72
CA LEU A 337 4.85 11.85 -15.58
C LEU A 337 5.03 10.35 -15.92
N GLU A 338 5.85 10.02 -16.90
CA GLU A 338 6.11 8.66 -17.38
C GLU A 338 6.59 7.71 -16.27
N TRP A 339 7.29 8.24 -15.26
CA TRP A 339 7.69 7.50 -14.07
C TRP A 339 6.47 7.04 -13.22
N MET A 340 5.33 7.75 -13.31
CA MET A 340 4.07 7.43 -12.61
C MET A 340 3.10 6.67 -13.53
N ARG A 341 3.47 5.47 -13.93
CA ARG A 341 2.67 4.60 -14.80
C ARG A 341 1.24 4.34 -14.28
N TYR A 342 1.04 4.41 -12.96
CA TYR A 342 -0.23 4.13 -12.28
C TYR A 342 -0.72 5.34 -11.48
N PRO A 343 -1.44 6.29 -12.08
CA PRO A 343 -1.98 7.47 -11.39
C PRO A 343 -2.83 7.15 -10.16
N VAL A 344 -3.49 6.00 -10.14
CA VAL A 344 -4.25 5.54 -8.96
C VAL A 344 -3.40 5.52 -7.67
N LYS A 345 -2.07 5.41 -7.77
CA LYS A 345 -1.15 5.47 -6.62
C LYS A 345 -1.23 6.80 -5.86
N PHE A 346 -1.64 7.89 -6.51
CA PHE A 346 -1.87 9.17 -5.82
C PHE A 346 -2.92 9.06 -4.70
N LEU A 347 -3.83 8.07 -4.73
CA LEU A 347 -4.75 7.81 -3.62
C LEU A 347 -4.04 7.50 -2.30
N THR A 348 -2.74 7.19 -2.31
CA THR A 348 -1.92 7.08 -1.10
C THR A 348 -1.91 8.39 -0.30
N PHE A 349 -2.03 9.56 -0.95
CA PHE A 349 -2.22 10.82 -0.23
C PHE A 349 -3.52 10.83 0.58
N ALA A 350 -4.62 10.34 0.00
CA ALA A 350 -5.89 10.22 0.71
C ALA A 350 -5.77 9.24 1.89
N LYS A 351 -5.10 8.10 1.68
CA LYS A 351 -4.78 7.12 2.72
C LYS A 351 -4.05 7.72 3.93
N ILE A 352 -3.14 8.67 3.70
CA ILE A 352 -2.37 9.32 4.77
C ILE A 352 -3.18 10.46 5.41
N ALA A 353 -3.80 11.31 4.58
CA ALA A 353 -4.45 12.53 5.04
C ALA A 353 -5.78 12.27 5.74
N MET A 354 -6.62 11.34 5.25
CA MET A 354 -7.95 11.10 5.78
C MET A 354 -7.96 10.57 7.23
N PRO A 355 -7.09 9.63 7.65
CA PRO A 355 -6.98 9.25 9.05
C PRO A 355 -6.61 10.42 9.97
N LEU A 356 -5.71 11.29 9.52
CA LEU A 356 -5.31 12.49 10.28
C LEU A 356 -6.46 13.50 10.38
N LEU A 357 -7.21 13.71 9.31
CA LEU A 357 -8.42 14.54 9.31
C LEU A 357 -9.50 13.95 10.23
N ALA A 358 -9.69 12.64 10.24
CA ALA A 358 -10.60 11.97 11.17
C ALA A 358 -10.20 12.24 12.63
N ALA A 359 -8.91 12.15 12.96
CA ALA A 359 -8.41 12.47 14.30
C ALA A 359 -8.67 13.93 14.70
N TRP A 360 -8.51 14.88 13.76
CA TRP A 360 -8.89 16.28 13.97
C TRP A 360 -10.40 16.44 14.16
N GLY A 361 -11.22 15.72 13.39
CA GLY A 361 -12.69 15.72 13.52
C GLY A 361 -13.15 15.23 14.89
N VAL A 362 -12.58 14.11 15.39
CA VAL A 362 -12.84 13.60 16.75
C VAL A 362 -12.49 14.64 17.82
N ARG A 363 -11.33 15.30 17.70
CA ARG A 363 -10.94 16.37 18.63
C ARG A 363 -11.99 17.48 18.68
N ARG A 364 -12.57 17.82 17.53
CA ARG A 364 -13.51 18.94 17.41
C ARG A 364 -14.96 18.57 17.64
N LEU A 365 -15.29 17.31 17.72
CA LEU A 365 -16.65 16.82 17.87
C LEU A 365 -17.39 17.43 19.07
N SER A 366 -16.67 17.77 20.16
CA SER A 366 -17.26 18.37 21.37
C SER A 366 -17.37 19.88 21.36
N MET A 367 -16.82 20.55 20.37
CA MET A 367 -16.80 22.02 20.39
C MET A 367 -18.21 22.58 20.08
N PRO A 368 -18.59 23.70 20.74
CA PRO A 368 -19.88 24.36 20.46
C PRO A 368 -19.95 24.80 18.99
N GLY A 369 -21.17 24.90 18.47
CA GLY A 369 -21.45 25.35 17.09
C GLY A 369 -21.27 24.30 15.98
N ASN A 370 -20.73 23.12 16.28
CA ASN A 370 -20.44 22.10 15.27
C ASN A 370 -21.66 21.20 14.92
N ARG A 371 -22.83 21.40 15.53
CA ARG A 371 -24.02 20.55 15.32
C ARG A 371 -24.50 20.60 13.86
N LYS A 372 -24.65 21.79 13.30
CA LYS A 372 -25.09 21.95 11.88
C LYS A 372 -24.11 21.29 10.93
N VAL A 373 -22.81 21.47 11.15
CA VAL A 373 -21.75 20.88 10.30
C VAL A 373 -21.80 19.36 10.35
N LEU A 374 -22.03 18.76 11.53
CA LEU A 374 -22.16 17.31 11.65
C LEU A 374 -23.35 16.78 10.83
N TRP A 375 -24.51 17.41 10.93
CA TRP A 375 -25.69 16.99 10.16
C TRP A 375 -25.48 17.16 8.65
N ILE A 376 -24.82 18.26 8.24
CA ILE A 376 -24.44 18.47 6.83
C ILE A 376 -23.49 17.36 6.37
N SER A 377 -22.48 16.99 7.20
CA SER A 377 -21.56 15.90 6.85
C SER A 377 -22.28 14.57 6.71
N ILE A 378 -23.21 14.24 7.62
CA ILE A 378 -24.01 13.00 7.57
C ILE A 378 -24.87 13.00 6.29
N ALA A 379 -25.57 14.09 6.02
CA ALA A 379 -26.42 14.22 4.84
C ALA A 379 -25.58 14.10 3.54
N MET A 380 -24.44 14.77 3.47
CA MET A 380 -23.54 14.72 2.31
C MET A 380 -23.01 13.29 2.06
N VAL A 381 -22.54 12.61 3.10
CA VAL A 381 -22.07 11.22 2.96
C VAL A 381 -23.24 10.29 2.58
N GLY A 382 -24.42 10.51 3.12
CA GLY A 382 -25.64 9.78 2.73
C GLY A 382 -26.01 9.98 1.26
N VAL A 383 -25.93 11.22 0.75
CA VAL A 383 -26.14 11.53 -0.67
C VAL A 383 -25.08 10.87 -1.54
N LEU A 384 -23.79 10.97 -1.17
CA LEU A 384 -22.71 10.34 -1.93
C LEU A 384 -22.85 8.81 -1.96
N MET A 385 -23.27 8.21 -0.85
CA MET A 385 -23.56 6.79 -0.80
C MET A 385 -24.79 6.42 -1.66
N GLY A 386 -25.85 7.21 -1.60
CA GLY A 386 -27.03 7.04 -2.47
C GLY A 386 -26.67 7.14 -3.96
N LEU A 387 -25.81 8.09 -4.31
CA LEU A 387 -25.26 8.21 -5.68
C LEU A 387 -24.40 7.00 -6.06
N ALA A 388 -23.55 6.52 -5.16
CA ALA A 388 -22.73 5.32 -5.41
C ALA A 388 -23.61 4.08 -5.64
N VAL A 389 -24.68 3.92 -4.84
CA VAL A 389 -25.67 2.86 -5.03
C VAL A 389 -26.41 3.05 -6.37
N TRP A 390 -26.87 4.26 -6.69
CA TRP A 390 -27.50 4.54 -7.97
C TRP A 390 -26.59 4.22 -9.15
N MET A 391 -25.31 4.60 -9.07
CA MET A 391 -24.31 4.30 -10.10
C MET A 391 -24.09 2.80 -10.28
N GLN A 392 -24.19 2.00 -9.22
CA GLN A 392 -24.08 0.54 -9.30
C GLN A 392 -25.13 -0.05 -10.25
N TYR A 393 -26.34 0.51 -10.27
CA TYR A 393 -27.42 0.02 -11.13
C TYR A 393 -27.40 0.63 -12.55
N ASN A 394 -26.79 1.81 -12.72
CA ASN A 394 -26.85 2.57 -13.96
C ASN A 394 -25.53 2.58 -14.75
N VAL A 395 -24.39 2.33 -14.10
CA VAL A 395 -23.12 2.14 -14.80
C VAL A 395 -23.05 0.69 -15.28
N ARG A 396 -22.68 0.49 -16.53
CA ARG A 396 -22.49 -0.86 -17.11
C ARG A 396 -21.26 -1.51 -16.50
N LEU A 397 -21.46 -2.16 -15.35
CA LEU A 397 -20.45 -3.01 -14.72
C LEU A 397 -20.50 -4.41 -15.34
N PRO A 398 -19.38 -5.14 -15.39
CA PRO A 398 -19.40 -6.57 -15.65
C PRO A 398 -20.37 -7.28 -14.68
N ARG A 399 -21.11 -8.30 -15.16
CA ARG A 399 -22.15 -8.97 -14.36
C ARG A 399 -21.64 -9.43 -12.98
N GLU A 400 -20.46 -10.03 -12.95
CA GLU A 400 -19.81 -10.49 -11.71
C GLU A 400 -19.50 -9.33 -10.74
N GLY A 401 -19.11 -8.18 -11.24
CA GLY A 401 -18.89 -6.96 -10.44
C GLY A 401 -20.20 -6.40 -9.87
N ALA A 402 -21.29 -6.47 -10.63
CA ALA A 402 -22.59 -6.05 -10.15
C ALA A 402 -23.10 -6.95 -9.00
N GLU A 403 -22.93 -8.25 -9.10
CA GLU A 403 -23.30 -9.22 -8.05
C GLU A 403 -22.51 -8.98 -6.76
N LEU A 404 -21.19 -8.79 -6.85
CA LEU A 404 -20.33 -8.51 -5.71
C LEU A 404 -20.69 -7.19 -5.01
N ALA A 405 -20.96 -6.15 -5.78
CA ALA A 405 -21.36 -4.86 -5.25
C ALA A 405 -22.76 -4.93 -4.61
N HIS A 406 -23.68 -5.68 -5.21
CA HIS A 406 -25.03 -5.88 -4.68
C HIS A 406 -25.01 -6.60 -3.33
N TRP A 407 -24.22 -7.66 -3.19
CA TRP A 407 -24.02 -8.35 -1.91
C TRP A 407 -23.44 -7.42 -0.83
N ASN A 408 -22.52 -6.54 -1.19
CA ASN A 408 -21.81 -5.67 -0.27
C ASN A 408 -22.65 -4.47 0.23
N MET A 409 -23.61 -3.99 -0.57
CA MET A 409 -24.39 -2.79 -0.30
C MET A 409 -25.13 -2.77 1.04
N PRO A 410 -25.94 -3.79 1.42
CA PRO A 410 -26.68 -3.74 2.68
C PRO A 410 -25.74 -3.72 3.89
N ILE A 411 -24.61 -4.42 3.82
CA ILE A 411 -23.60 -4.43 4.88
C ILE A 411 -23.01 -3.02 5.04
N ARG A 412 -22.76 -2.31 3.96
CA ARG A 412 -22.20 -0.94 4.00
C ARG A 412 -23.21 0.07 4.55
N LEU A 413 -24.49 -0.06 4.22
CA LEU A 413 -25.53 0.78 4.81
C LEU A 413 -25.61 0.62 6.32
N GLN A 414 -25.49 -0.61 6.84
CA GLN A 414 -25.45 -0.89 8.28
C GLN A 414 -24.23 -0.22 8.95
N TRP A 415 -23.03 -0.35 8.37
CA TRP A 415 -21.83 0.29 8.93
C TRP A 415 -21.88 1.82 8.87
N PHE A 416 -22.44 2.39 7.79
CA PHE A 416 -22.69 3.83 7.71
C PHE A 416 -23.64 4.29 8.83
N GLY A 417 -24.77 3.61 9.00
CA GLY A 417 -25.75 3.91 10.05
C GLY A 417 -25.14 3.80 11.45
N ALA A 418 -24.45 2.69 11.74
CA ALA A 418 -23.80 2.47 13.04
C ALA A 418 -22.75 3.56 13.34
N THR A 419 -21.92 3.92 12.35
CA THR A 419 -20.92 4.98 12.51
C THR A 419 -21.56 6.34 12.72
N ALA A 420 -22.61 6.68 11.95
CA ALA A 420 -23.32 7.95 12.08
C ALA A 420 -24.00 8.08 13.46
N ILE A 421 -24.68 7.03 13.93
CA ILE A 421 -25.27 6.98 15.27
C ILE A 421 -24.20 7.17 16.34
N ALA A 422 -23.08 6.44 16.27
CA ALA A 422 -21.99 6.56 17.23
C ALA A 422 -21.39 7.98 17.28
N VAL A 423 -21.20 8.62 16.11
CA VAL A 423 -20.69 9.99 16.01
C VAL A 423 -21.70 11.00 16.62
N VAL A 424 -23.01 10.82 16.37
CA VAL A 424 -24.06 11.64 16.98
C VAL A 424 -24.10 11.43 18.49
N LEU A 425 -24.07 10.20 18.98
CA LEU A 425 -24.03 9.88 20.41
C LEU A 425 -22.81 10.49 21.10
N ALA A 426 -21.63 10.40 20.50
CA ALA A 426 -20.41 11.02 21.03
C ALA A 426 -20.53 12.54 21.20
N ARG A 427 -21.43 13.19 20.46
CA ARG A 427 -21.74 14.61 20.59
C ARG A 427 -22.60 14.92 21.81
N HIS A 428 -23.54 14.06 22.16
CA HIS A 428 -24.56 14.30 23.22
C HIS A 428 -24.10 13.78 24.59
N VAL A 429 -23.33 12.69 24.62
CA VAL A 429 -22.82 12.10 25.87
C VAL A 429 -21.62 12.90 26.39
N ARG A 430 -21.46 13.01 27.71
CA ARG A 430 -20.39 13.75 28.40
C ARG A 430 -19.54 12.83 29.28
N GLY A 431 -18.40 13.32 29.74
CA GLY A 431 -17.57 12.65 30.74
C GLY A 431 -17.01 11.29 30.27
N LYS A 432 -17.01 10.29 31.16
CA LYS A 432 -16.51 8.92 30.90
C LYS A 432 -17.30 8.23 29.78
N GLY A 433 -18.62 8.40 29.74
CA GLY A 433 -19.50 7.82 28.72
C GLY A 433 -19.12 8.29 27.30
N ARG A 434 -18.76 9.56 27.15
CA ARG A 434 -18.28 10.06 25.86
C ARG A 434 -17.01 9.39 25.41
N ARG A 435 -16.03 9.22 26.31
CA ARG A 435 -14.79 8.53 26.00
C ARG A 435 -15.05 7.09 25.52
N LEU A 436 -16.00 6.41 26.15
CA LEU A 436 -16.43 5.06 25.74
C LEU A 436 -17.03 5.06 24.33
N VAL A 437 -17.92 6.00 24.02
CA VAL A 437 -18.52 6.11 22.67
C VAL A 437 -17.44 6.43 21.61
N LEU A 438 -16.46 7.28 21.93
CA LEU A 438 -15.35 7.57 21.01
C LEU A 438 -14.48 6.33 20.72
N PHE A 439 -14.23 5.48 21.72
CA PHE A 439 -13.58 4.19 21.46
C PHE A 439 -14.54 3.20 20.75
N GLY A 440 -15.83 3.32 20.95
CA GLY A 440 -16.84 2.60 20.16
C GLY A 440 -16.74 2.93 18.66
N ILE A 441 -16.53 4.21 18.30
CA ILE A 441 -16.29 4.61 16.90
C ILE A 441 -15.03 3.92 16.35
N VAL A 442 -13.96 3.83 17.16
CA VAL A 442 -12.74 3.11 16.74
C VAL A 442 -13.04 1.62 16.50
N GLY A 443 -13.79 0.98 17.40
CA GLY A 443 -14.19 -0.43 17.27
C GLY A 443 -15.09 -0.68 16.06
N ILE A 444 -16.10 0.18 15.83
CA ILE A 444 -17.00 0.10 14.67
C ILE A 444 -16.17 0.25 13.37
N SER A 445 -15.26 1.23 13.31
CA SER A 445 -14.41 1.44 12.14
C SER A 445 -13.47 0.26 11.89
N ALA A 446 -12.91 -0.34 12.95
CA ALA A 446 -12.11 -1.55 12.84
C ALA A 446 -12.92 -2.71 12.27
N ALA A 447 -14.11 -2.98 12.82
CA ALA A 447 -14.99 -4.05 12.39
C ALA A 447 -15.46 -3.86 10.95
N ASP A 448 -15.84 -2.63 10.56
CA ASP A 448 -16.21 -2.28 9.19
C ASP A 448 -15.07 -2.60 8.19
N LEU A 449 -13.84 -2.19 8.50
CA LEU A 449 -12.69 -2.43 7.64
C LEU A 449 -12.29 -3.92 7.59
N LEU A 450 -12.38 -4.63 8.71
CA LEU A 450 -12.01 -6.04 8.81
C LEU A 450 -12.97 -6.98 8.08
N VAL A 451 -14.25 -6.65 7.98
CA VAL A 451 -15.27 -7.50 7.34
C VAL A 451 -14.96 -7.81 5.87
N HIS A 452 -14.32 -6.90 5.13
CA HIS A 452 -14.00 -7.16 3.72
C HIS A 452 -12.52 -7.49 3.46
N GLN A 453 -11.67 -7.45 4.49
CA GLN A 453 -10.24 -7.71 4.38
C GLN A 453 -9.90 -9.07 3.77
N PRO A 454 -10.51 -10.21 4.17
CA PRO A 454 -10.14 -11.53 3.67
C PRO A 454 -10.24 -11.66 2.14
N LYS A 455 -11.08 -10.82 1.50
CA LYS A 455 -11.25 -10.81 0.05
C LYS A 455 -10.18 -10.00 -0.68
N LEU A 456 -9.44 -9.13 0.03
CA LEU A 456 -8.39 -8.29 -0.55
C LEU A 456 -7.02 -8.98 -0.59
N SER A 457 -6.75 -9.87 0.35
CA SER A 457 -5.47 -10.56 0.48
C SER A 457 -5.71 -12.04 0.80
N PRO A 458 -6.17 -12.82 -0.20
CA PRO A 458 -6.41 -14.25 -0.02
C PRO A 458 -5.12 -14.99 0.29
N THR A 459 -5.27 -16.06 1.04
CA THR A 459 -4.17 -16.88 1.52
C THR A 459 -4.25 -18.29 0.92
N VAL A 460 -3.10 -18.92 0.75
CA VAL A 460 -2.94 -20.29 0.25
C VAL A 460 -2.11 -21.10 1.24
N ALA A 461 -2.22 -22.41 1.19
CA ALA A 461 -1.34 -23.28 1.99
C ALA A 461 0.13 -23.01 1.66
N ALA A 462 0.97 -22.76 2.66
CA ALA A 462 2.40 -22.46 2.45
C ALA A 462 3.11 -23.61 1.73
N GLY A 463 2.67 -24.87 1.92
CA GLY A 463 3.16 -26.03 1.20
C GLY A 463 3.00 -25.97 -0.33
N SER A 464 2.09 -25.14 -0.85
CA SER A 464 1.91 -24.97 -2.31
C SER A 464 3.18 -24.45 -3.01
N TYR A 465 4.04 -23.70 -2.29
CA TYR A 465 5.33 -23.25 -2.78
C TYR A 465 6.42 -24.34 -2.73
N GLN A 466 6.20 -25.40 -1.94
CA GLN A 466 7.20 -26.47 -1.68
C GLN A 466 6.82 -27.79 -2.35
N THR A 467 5.64 -27.88 -2.98
CA THR A 467 5.20 -29.09 -3.67
C THR A 467 6.20 -29.45 -4.76
N GLU A 468 6.68 -30.68 -4.77
CA GLU A 468 7.53 -31.17 -5.85
C GLU A 468 6.72 -31.30 -7.15
N LEU A 469 7.21 -30.65 -8.20
CA LEU A 469 6.60 -30.72 -9.53
C LEU A 469 7.49 -31.57 -10.44
N LYS A 470 7.02 -32.76 -10.85
CA LYS A 470 7.77 -33.69 -11.73
C LYS A 470 8.27 -32.98 -12.99
N HIS A 471 7.43 -32.19 -13.63
CA HIS A 471 7.79 -31.45 -14.83
C HIS A 471 8.92 -30.44 -14.59
N ALA A 472 8.94 -29.74 -13.49
CA ALA A 472 10.02 -28.81 -13.14
C ALA A 472 11.33 -29.58 -12.87
N GLN A 473 11.27 -30.74 -12.23
CA GLN A 473 12.43 -31.64 -12.03
C GLN A 473 12.95 -32.18 -13.37
N GLU A 474 12.07 -32.61 -14.25
CA GLU A 474 12.43 -33.05 -15.61
C GLU A 474 13.13 -31.92 -16.40
N LEU A 475 12.58 -30.71 -16.38
CA LEU A 475 13.20 -29.54 -17.00
C LEU A 475 14.56 -29.20 -16.37
N ALA A 476 14.69 -29.35 -15.05
CA ALA A 476 15.95 -29.10 -14.36
C ALA A 476 17.04 -30.14 -14.69
N THR A 477 16.65 -31.39 -14.93
CA THR A 477 17.56 -32.52 -15.18
C THR A 477 17.84 -32.79 -16.66
N ALA A 478 16.86 -32.54 -17.54
CA ALA A 478 16.97 -32.79 -18.99
C ALA A 478 17.75 -31.71 -19.77
N ARG A 479 18.12 -30.62 -19.12
CA ARG A 479 18.75 -29.47 -19.77
C ARG A 479 20.20 -29.75 -20.18
N HIS A 480 20.56 -29.20 -21.33
CA HIS A 480 21.97 -28.95 -21.64
C HIS A 480 22.55 -28.04 -20.52
N PRO A 481 23.83 -28.21 -20.09
CA PRO A 481 24.43 -27.40 -19.03
C PRO A 481 24.22 -25.89 -19.19
N ASP A 482 24.21 -25.39 -20.43
CA ASP A 482 23.98 -23.98 -20.76
C ASP A 482 22.57 -23.69 -21.28
N GLY A 483 21.66 -24.68 -21.26
CA GLY A 483 20.28 -24.57 -21.76
C GLY A 483 19.40 -23.73 -20.87
N ARG A 484 18.44 -23.01 -21.49
CA ARG A 484 17.41 -22.23 -20.80
C ARG A 484 16.04 -22.59 -21.30
N ALA A 485 15.06 -22.65 -20.38
CA ALA A 485 13.66 -22.86 -20.74
C ALA A 485 13.09 -21.59 -21.39
N MET A 486 12.21 -21.80 -22.36
CA MET A 486 11.40 -20.75 -22.96
C MET A 486 9.95 -21.21 -22.96
N PRO A 487 9.03 -20.50 -22.27
CA PRO A 487 7.60 -20.84 -22.31
C PRO A 487 7.08 -20.73 -23.75
N SER A 488 6.27 -21.71 -24.18
CA SER A 488 5.59 -21.64 -25.47
C SER A 488 4.56 -20.50 -25.50
N MET A 489 4.21 -19.99 -26.69
CA MET A 489 3.16 -18.99 -26.84
C MET A 489 1.83 -19.49 -26.22
N GLN A 490 1.51 -20.76 -26.38
CA GLN A 490 0.33 -21.36 -25.78
C GLN A 490 0.36 -21.32 -24.24
N ALA A 491 1.53 -21.53 -23.62
CA ALA A 491 1.70 -21.40 -22.18
C ALA A 491 1.54 -19.94 -21.73
N VAL A 492 2.09 -18.99 -22.49
CA VAL A 492 1.94 -17.56 -22.22
C VAL A 492 0.48 -17.12 -22.37
N GLU A 493 -0.21 -17.56 -23.42
CA GLU A 493 -1.63 -17.27 -23.62
C GLU A 493 -2.52 -17.86 -22.52
N SER A 494 -2.24 -19.10 -22.08
CA SER A 494 -2.97 -19.71 -20.98
C SER A 494 -2.75 -18.99 -19.64
N GLN A 495 -1.59 -18.37 -19.42
CA GLN A 495 -1.33 -17.51 -18.26
C GLN A 495 -2.15 -16.21 -18.30
N VAL A 496 -2.32 -15.62 -19.50
CA VAL A 496 -2.97 -14.31 -19.66
C VAL A 496 -4.49 -14.46 -19.82
N TYR A 497 -4.96 -15.47 -20.52
CA TYR A 497 -6.37 -15.64 -20.92
C TYR A 497 -7.01 -16.92 -20.40
N GLY A 498 -6.25 -17.83 -19.80
CA GLY A 498 -6.78 -19.06 -19.22
C GLY A 498 -7.68 -18.80 -18.01
N PRO A 499 -8.57 -19.75 -17.67
CA PRO A 499 -9.30 -19.66 -16.42
C PRO A 499 -8.28 -19.67 -15.29
N LEU A 500 -8.28 -18.60 -14.47
CA LEU A 500 -7.53 -18.59 -13.22
C LEU A 500 -8.10 -19.71 -12.35
N HIS A 501 -7.27 -20.73 -12.14
CA HIS A 501 -7.64 -21.91 -11.40
C HIS A 501 -8.01 -21.58 -9.94
N GLU A 502 -8.68 -22.52 -9.29
CA GLU A 502 -8.96 -22.44 -7.85
C GLU A 502 -7.71 -22.04 -7.07
N LEU A 503 -7.84 -21.16 -6.09
CA LEU A 503 -6.74 -20.65 -5.26
C LEU A 503 -5.68 -21.69 -4.87
N PRO A 504 -6.03 -22.95 -4.48
CA PRO A 504 -5.04 -23.97 -4.13
C PRO A 504 -4.12 -24.39 -5.28
N ARG A 505 -4.55 -24.26 -6.53
CA ARG A 505 -3.77 -24.64 -7.72
C ARG A 505 -2.97 -23.52 -8.33
N ILE A 506 -3.24 -22.28 -7.97
CA ILE A 506 -2.64 -21.10 -8.61
C ILE A 506 -1.11 -21.12 -8.55
N ILE A 507 -0.53 -21.53 -7.43
CA ILE A 507 0.93 -21.59 -7.25
C ILE A 507 1.55 -22.75 -8.04
N PRO A 508 1.09 -24.01 -7.91
CA PRO A 508 1.57 -25.12 -8.73
C PRO A 508 1.47 -24.84 -10.23
N ASP A 509 0.38 -24.25 -10.69
CA ASP A 509 0.16 -23.96 -12.11
C ASP A 509 1.14 -22.87 -12.60
N MET A 510 1.33 -21.79 -11.85
CA MET A 510 2.32 -20.75 -12.16
C MET A 510 3.75 -21.32 -12.24
N ARG A 511 4.10 -22.25 -11.37
CA ARG A 511 5.40 -22.94 -11.39
C ARG A 511 5.52 -23.86 -12.59
N THR A 512 4.48 -24.63 -12.89
CA THR A 512 4.43 -25.53 -14.06
C THR A 512 4.61 -24.77 -15.37
N TRP A 513 4.02 -23.57 -15.48
CA TRP A 513 4.14 -22.73 -16.67
C TRP A 513 5.35 -21.82 -16.67
N LEU A 514 6.18 -21.87 -15.63
CA LEU A 514 7.32 -20.95 -15.40
C LEU A 514 6.90 -19.48 -15.49
N ALA A 515 5.72 -19.15 -14.95
CA ALA A 515 5.13 -17.83 -15.04
C ALA A 515 6.00 -16.78 -14.34
N HIS A 516 6.35 -15.73 -15.04
CA HIS A 516 7.12 -14.59 -14.51
C HIS A 516 8.44 -15.02 -13.84
N ASN A 517 8.54 -14.95 -12.50
CA ASN A 517 9.71 -15.39 -11.73
C ASN A 517 9.47 -16.69 -10.94
N ALA A 518 8.36 -17.41 -11.20
CA ALA A 518 8.09 -18.69 -10.53
C ALA A 518 9.18 -19.75 -10.82
N ASN A 519 9.90 -19.61 -11.92
CA ASN A 519 11.09 -20.41 -12.27
C ASN A 519 12.18 -20.43 -11.19
N LEU A 520 12.27 -19.37 -10.37
CA LEU A 520 13.26 -19.26 -9.29
C LEU A 520 12.97 -20.27 -8.17
N ILE A 521 11.69 -20.64 -7.96
CA ILE A 521 11.28 -21.61 -6.94
C ILE A 521 11.84 -22.99 -7.27
N ASP A 522 11.82 -23.35 -8.55
CA ASP A 522 12.28 -24.65 -9.06
C ASP A 522 13.70 -24.59 -9.64
N ARG A 523 14.37 -23.44 -9.54
CA ARG A 523 15.72 -23.19 -10.05
C ARG A 523 15.88 -23.50 -11.55
N VAL A 524 14.84 -23.30 -12.34
CA VAL A 524 14.88 -23.49 -13.79
C VAL A 524 15.39 -22.21 -14.45
N PRO A 525 16.54 -22.24 -15.16
CA PRO A 525 16.99 -21.08 -15.93
C PRO A 525 16.01 -20.74 -17.05
N LEU A 526 15.55 -19.48 -17.10
CA LEU A 526 14.54 -19.00 -18.03
C LEU A 526 15.13 -17.94 -18.96
N VAL A 527 14.70 -17.91 -20.22
CA VAL A 527 15.02 -16.82 -21.14
C VAL A 527 14.31 -15.53 -20.71
N GLY A 528 13.07 -15.62 -20.25
CA GLY A 528 12.29 -14.51 -19.73
C GLY A 528 12.44 -14.26 -18.23
N GLY A 529 11.67 -13.29 -17.72
CA GLY A 529 11.60 -12.93 -16.31
C GLY A 529 10.59 -11.82 -16.08
N PHE A 530 10.38 -11.45 -14.82
CA PHE A 530 9.45 -10.38 -14.44
C PHE A 530 10.15 -9.40 -13.50
N TYR A 531 10.65 -8.31 -14.06
CA TYR A 531 11.37 -7.27 -13.35
C TYR A 531 10.79 -5.89 -13.63
N SER A 532 11.07 -4.93 -12.74
CA SER A 532 10.65 -3.55 -12.93
C SER A 532 11.45 -2.81 -13.99
N LEU A 533 12.72 -3.20 -14.16
CA LEU A 533 13.64 -2.64 -15.13
C LEU A 533 14.27 -3.80 -15.94
N HIS A 534 14.12 -3.76 -17.25
CA HIS A 534 14.66 -4.75 -18.18
C HIS A 534 15.81 -4.13 -18.99
N LEU A 535 16.84 -4.92 -19.28
CA LEU A 535 17.91 -4.51 -20.17
C LEU A 535 17.45 -4.63 -21.64
N PRO A 536 17.77 -3.66 -22.53
CA PRO A 536 17.27 -3.62 -23.90
C PRO A 536 17.70 -4.83 -24.77
N GLN A 537 18.83 -5.46 -24.42
CA GLN A 537 19.37 -6.58 -25.16
C GLN A 537 18.43 -7.78 -25.21
N PHE A 538 17.59 -7.98 -24.17
CA PHE A 538 16.71 -9.15 -24.06
C PHE A 538 15.44 -9.07 -24.90
N ARG A 539 15.01 -7.90 -25.34
CA ARG A 539 13.88 -7.77 -26.26
C ARG A 539 14.21 -8.08 -27.71
N ARG A 540 15.49 -8.18 -28.04
CA ARG A 540 15.95 -8.48 -29.39
C ARG A 540 16.17 -9.98 -29.65
N LEU A 541 16.06 -10.79 -28.60
CA LEU A 541 16.02 -12.25 -28.66
C LEU A 541 14.56 -12.72 -28.70
#